data_742d653745f718dcb1fe5a1aa019fb7e
#
_entry.id   742d653745f718dcb1fe5a1aa019fb7e
#
_cell.length_a   1.000
_cell.length_b   1.000
_cell.length_c   1.000
_cell.angle_alpha   90.00
_cell.angle_beta   90.00
_cell.angle_gamma   90.00
#
_symmetry.space_group_name_H-M   'P 1'
#
loop_
_entity.id
_entity.type
_entity.pdbx_description
1 polymer ?
#
loop_
_entity_poly.entity_id
_entity_poly.type
_entity_poly.pdbx_seq_one_letter_code
_entity_poly.pdbx_strand_id
1 'polypeptide(L)'
;MSAPAEEPTLFDSMVKPKLSPAYPDRAPWGTSVSLRAWQAEAMQKYFETNPRDFMAVATPGAGKTTFALTLAKELFNRGTVRQLIVVAPTDHLKKQWADAAAKVGIPIDPNFKNADVTISRHYKGVALTYAQVANKPQLHARNTEETKTLVIFDEIHHAGDSLSWGDGLREAFDDATRRVALTGTPFRSDTSPIPFVTYEVDNDGIRRSKADYSYGYGPALKDHVVRPVIFMAYSGQMRWRTSAGEEMAANLGEGFTKDITSQAWRTALDPNGEWIPTVLAAADKRLTEVRRTVPDAGALVIATDHADAKAYAEQIQKITGEYPAVILSDDREASAKIDEFREGMQRWMVAVRMVSEGVDVPRLAVGVYATSTSTPLFFAQAIGRFVRARKRGETASVFL
;
A
#
# COMPACT_ATOMS: atom_id res chain seq x y z
N MET A 1 17.05 -39.82 -34.87
CA MET A 1 16.37 -39.87 -33.55
C MET A 1 16.25 -38.47 -33.06
N SER A 2 15.08 -37.85 -33.25
CA SER A 2 14.77 -36.51 -32.76
C SER A 2 14.53 -36.59 -31.25
N ALA A 3 15.17 -35.74 -30.48
CA ALA A 3 14.89 -35.59 -29.07
C ALA A 3 13.42 -35.19 -28.86
N PRO A 4 12.72 -35.72 -27.85
CA PRO A 4 11.38 -35.28 -27.54
C PRO A 4 11.39 -33.82 -27.20
N ALA A 5 10.47 -33.04 -27.78
CA ALA A 5 10.25 -31.66 -27.40
C ALA A 5 9.84 -31.63 -25.91
N GLU A 6 10.60 -30.93 -25.09
CA GLU A 6 10.23 -30.69 -23.70
C GLU A 6 8.87 -29.98 -23.68
N GLU A 7 7.89 -30.56 -23.01
CA GLU A 7 6.62 -29.88 -22.75
C GLU A 7 6.90 -28.58 -21.98
N PRO A 8 6.35 -27.43 -22.40
CA PRO A 8 6.58 -26.15 -21.72
C PRO A 8 6.12 -26.27 -20.26
N THR A 9 6.99 -25.86 -19.34
CA THR A 9 6.65 -25.83 -17.91
C THR A 9 5.50 -24.86 -17.66
N LEU A 10 4.76 -25.02 -16.56
CA LEU A 10 3.72 -24.09 -16.14
C LEU A 10 4.24 -22.64 -16.08
N PHE A 11 5.52 -22.49 -15.75
CA PHE A 11 6.23 -21.21 -15.70
C PHE A 11 6.35 -20.60 -17.11
N ASP A 12 6.73 -21.37 -18.13
CA ASP A 12 6.83 -20.89 -19.52
C ASP A 12 5.48 -20.45 -20.08
N SER A 13 4.39 -21.09 -19.66
CA SER A 13 3.03 -20.72 -20.06
C SER A 13 2.51 -19.46 -19.36
N MET A 14 3.08 -19.10 -18.20
CA MET A 14 2.69 -17.92 -17.39
C MET A 14 3.46 -16.65 -17.76
N VAL A 15 4.62 -16.78 -18.42
CA VAL A 15 5.46 -15.67 -18.84
C VAL A 15 5.18 -15.33 -20.29
N LYS A 16 4.63 -14.18 -20.59
CA LYS A 16 4.57 -13.70 -21.98
C LYS A 16 5.98 -13.35 -22.45
N PRO A 17 6.51 -13.98 -23.52
CA PRO A 17 7.89 -13.78 -23.98
C PRO A 17 8.20 -12.36 -24.48
N LYS A 18 7.19 -11.49 -24.59
CA LYS A 18 7.31 -10.07 -24.95
C LYS A 18 6.26 -9.30 -24.17
N LEU A 19 6.54 -9.03 -22.90
CA LEU A 19 5.89 -7.93 -22.22
C LEU A 19 6.30 -6.67 -22.94
N SER A 20 5.39 -6.14 -23.77
CA SER A 20 5.59 -4.80 -24.31
C SER A 20 5.79 -3.86 -23.12
N PRO A 21 6.91 -3.13 -23.03
CA PRO A 21 7.06 -2.12 -22.00
C PRO A 21 5.95 -1.08 -22.04
N ALA A 22 5.15 -1.10 -23.08
CA ALA A 22 4.18 -0.08 -23.38
C ALA A 22 2.82 -0.27 -22.70
N TYR A 23 2.42 -1.35 -22.18
CA TYR A 23 1.14 -1.51 -21.42
C TYR A 23 0.95 -2.95 -20.99
N PRO A 24 1.10 -3.25 -19.74
CA PRO A 24 0.27 -4.29 -19.19
C PRO A 24 -1.16 -3.73 -19.14
N ASP A 25 -2.08 -4.31 -19.91
CA ASP A 25 -3.49 -4.24 -19.56
C ASP A 25 -3.58 -4.52 -18.08
N ARG A 26 -4.18 -3.60 -17.32
CA ARG A 26 -4.33 -3.81 -15.89
C ARG A 26 -5.23 -5.01 -15.72
N ALA A 27 -4.63 -6.13 -15.41
CA ALA A 27 -5.39 -7.25 -14.94
C ALA A 27 -6.19 -6.80 -13.71
N PRO A 28 -7.47 -7.17 -13.61
CA PRO A 28 -8.20 -7.04 -12.37
C PRO A 28 -7.37 -7.57 -11.22
N TRP A 29 -7.54 -7.01 -10.04
CA TRP A 29 -6.73 -7.33 -8.88
C TRP A 29 -6.66 -8.84 -8.67
N GLY A 30 -5.44 -9.40 -8.62
CA GLY A 30 -5.18 -10.83 -8.44
C GLY A 30 -5.56 -11.78 -9.59
N THR A 31 -5.97 -11.30 -10.76
CA THR A 31 -6.51 -12.14 -11.85
C THR A 31 -5.65 -12.18 -13.12
N SER A 32 -4.43 -11.67 -13.10
CA SER A 32 -3.55 -11.71 -14.27
C SER A 32 -3.27 -13.16 -14.69
N VAL A 33 -3.54 -13.50 -15.95
CA VAL A 33 -3.18 -14.78 -16.56
C VAL A 33 -1.70 -14.80 -16.96
N SER A 34 -1.06 -13.62 -17.06
CA SER A 34 0.36 -13.47 -17.42
C SER A 34 1.09 -12.62 -16.40
N LEU A 35 2.29 -13.07 -16.04
CA LEU A 35 3.17 -12.34 -15.14
C LEU A 35 3.83 -11.15 -15.84
N ARG A 36 4.07 -10.07 -15.10
CA ARG A 36 4.99 -9.02 -15.49
C ARG A 36 6.44 -9.53 -15.39
N ALA A 37 7.37 -8.90 -16.13
CA ALA A 37 8.77 -9.31 -16.13
C ALA A 37 9.34 -9.46 -14.70
N TRP A 38 9.16 -8.46 -13.85
CA TRP A 38 9.66 -8.51 -12.48
C TRP A 38 9.05 -9.66 -11.64
N GLN A 39 7.79 -10.00 -11.89
CA GLN A 39 7.12 -11.11 -11.18
C GLN A 39 7.71 -12.45 -11.62
N ALA A 40 7.98 -12.60 -12.93
CA ALA A 40 8.63 -13.78 -13.47
C ALA A 40 10.06 -13.93 -12.92
N GLU A 41 10.85 -12.86 -12.90
CA GLU A 41 12.20 -12.85 -12.33
C GLU A 41 12.19 -13.17 -10.83
N ALA A 42 11.26 -12.60 -10.07
CA ALA A 42 11.09 -12.90 -8.65
C ALA A 42 10.70 -14.36 -8.39
N MET A 43 9.81 -14.92 -9.24
CA MET A 43 9.44 -16.34 -9.21
C MET A 43 10.63 -17.23 -9.51
N GLN A 44 11.40 -16.92 -10.55
CA GLN A 44 12.61 -17.65 -10.92
C GLN A 44 13.58 -17.66 -9.75
N LYS A 45 13.89 -16.48 -9.18
CA LYS A 45 14.78 -16.36 -8.03
C LYS A 45 14.31 -17.17 -6.83
N TYR A 46 13.00 -17.14 -6.56
CA TYR A 46 12.40 -17.91 -5.47
C TYR A 46 12.67 -19.43 -5.64
N PHE A 47 12.44 -19.98 -6.84
CA PHE A 47 12.62 -21.41 -7.08
C PHE A 47 14.09 -21.83 -7.20
N GLU A 48 14.98 -20.94 -7.65
CA GLU A 48 16.43 -21.17 -7.65
C GLU A 48 16.98 -21.26 -6.24
N THR A 49 16.56 -20.38 -5.34
CA THR A 49 17.06 -20.32 -3.96
C THR A 49 16.27 -21.20 -2.99
N ASN A 50 15.03 -21.54 -3.33
CA ASN A 50 14.08 -22.34 -2.56
C ASN A 50 14.04 -21.96 -1.05
N PRO A 51 13.87 -20.67 -0.73
CA PRO A 51 14.00 -20.17 0.63
C PRO A 51 12.77 -20.51 1.47
N ARG A 52 12.96 -20.58 2.80
CA ARG A 52 11.83 -20.64 3.74
C ARG A 52 11.16 -19.26 3.86
N ASP A 53 11.98 -18.22 3.94
CA ASP A 53 11.58 -16.82 4.03
C ASP A 53 11.97 -16.09 2.75
N PHE A 54 11.03 -15.36 2.15
CA PHE A 54 11.27 -14.58 0.95
C PHE A 54 10.62 -13.21 1.07
N MET A 55 11.42 -12.17 0.98
CA MET A 55 10.93 -10.79 1.02
C MET A 55 10.92 -10.17 -0.39
N ALA A 56 9.75 -9.87 -0.91
CA ALA A 56 9.57 -9.13 -2.15
C ALA A 56 9.15 -7.67 -1.86
N VAL A 57 10.03 -6.75 -2.21
CA VAL A 57 9.77 -5.32 -2.16
C VAL A 57 9.34 -4.87 -3.54
N ALA A 58 8.12 -4.35 -3.66
CA ALA A 58 7.63 -3.83 -4.94
C ALA A 58 6.75 -2.60 -4.72
N THR A 59 6.94 -1.59 -5.57
CA THR A 59 6.19 -0.32 -5.47
C THR A 59 4.68 -0.56 -5.46
N PRO A 60 3.86 0.29 -4.83
CA PRO A 60 2.41 0.22 -4.93
C PRO A 60 1.94 0.13 -6.40
N GLY A 61 0.94 -0.68 -6.67
CA GLY A 61 0.45 -0.90 -8.05
C GLY A 61 1.28 -1.86 -8.91
N ALA A 62 2.43 -2.34 -8.44
CA ALA A 62 3.27 -3.29 -9.18
C ALA A 62 2.66 -4.69 -9.35
N GLY A 63 1.64 -5.05 -8.56
CA GLY A 63 0.98 -6.37 -8.65
C GLY A 63 1.58 -7.41 -7.70
N LYS A 64 1.95 -7.00 -6.48
CA LYS A 64 2.43 -7.88 -5.39
C LYS A 64 1.50 -9.08 -5.15
N THR A 65 0.19 -8.84 -5.11
CA THR A 65 -0.81 -9.88 -4.89
C THR A 65 -0.81 -10.94 -5.99
N THR A 66 -0.72 -10.52 -7.26
CA THR A 66 -0.62 -11.46 -8.39
C THR A 66 0.63 -12.33 -8.28
N PHE A 67 1.78 -11.74 -7.98
CA PHE A 67 3.02 -12.49 -7.72
C PHE A 67 2.83 -13.53 -6.63
N ALA A 68 2.36 -13.11 -5.45
CA ALA A 68 2.25 -13.99 -4.29
C ALA A 68 1.24 -15.13 -4.49
N LEU A 69 0.10 -14.85 -5.14
CA LEU A 69 -0.90 -15.88 -5.44
C LEU A 69 -0.46 -16.85 -6.55
N THR A 70 0.31 -16.36 -7.52
CA THR A 70 0.93 -17.25 -8.53
C THR A 70 1.95 -18.18 -7.88
N LEU A 71 2.79 -17.63 -7.01
CA LEU A 71 3.73 -18.41 -6.21
C LEU A 71 2.99 -19.44 -5.32
N ALA A 72 1.93 -19.01 -4.63
CA ALA A 72 1.11 -19.91 -3.84
C ALA A 72 0.57 -21.07 -4.69
N LYS A 73 -0.03 -20.77 -5.84
CA LYS A 73 -0.57 -21.78 -6.75
C LYS A 73 0.49 -22.80 -7.18
N GLU A 74 1.69 -22.32 -7.52
CA GLU A 74 2.80 -23.21 -7.91
C GLU A 74 3.27 -24.08 -6.74
N LEU A 75 3.35 -23.54 -5.53
CA LEU A 75 3.71 -24.31 -4.32
C LEU A 75 2.64 -25.36 -3.96
N PHE A 76 1.36 -25.06 -4.19
CA PHE A 76 0.28 -26.06 -4.07
C PHE A 76 0.40 -27.16 -5.11
N ASN A 77 0.64 -26.81 -6.38
CA ASN A 77 0.80 -27.77 -7.48
C ASN A 77 1.98 -28.73 -7.22
N ARG A 78 3.07 -28.23 -6.69
CA ARG A 78 4.25 -29.04 -6.30
C ARG A 78 4.06 -29.85 -5.01
N GLY A 79 2.93 -29.67 -4.31
CA GLY A 79 2.69 -30.31 -3.01
C GLY A 79 3.61 -29.82 -1.89
N THR A 80 4.34 -28.71 -2.10
CA THR A 80 5.20 -28.10 -1.10
C THR A 80 4.36 -27.59 0.07
N VAL A 81 3.20 -27.02 -0.22
CA VAL A 81 2.23 -26.56 0.77
C VAL A 81 0.83 -27.11 0.49
N ARG A 82 -0.02 -27.13 1.51
CA ARG A 82 -1.42 -27.57 1.44
C ARG A 82 -2.39 -26.55 2.02
N GLN A 83 -1.87 -25.50 2.63
CA GLN A 83 -2.63 -24.44 3.29
C GLN A 83 -2.04 -23.08 2.97
N LEU A 84 -2.89 -22.07 2.80
CA LEU A 84 -2.52 -20.67 2.63
C LEU A 84 -3.07 -19.83 3.78
N ILE A 85 -2.22 -19.13 4.50
CA ILE A 85 -2.61 -18.08 5.44
C ILE A 85 -2.12 -16.75 4.88
N VAL A 86 -3.03 -15.79 4.78
CA VAL A 86 -2.69 -14.41 4.41
C VAL A 86 -2.90 -13.53 5.64
N VAL A 87 -1.89 -12.76 6.00
CA VAL A 87 -1.95 -11.77 7.09
C VAL A 87 -1.92 -10.38 6.47
N ALA A 88 -2.98 -9.60 6.68
CA ALA A 88 -3.18 -8.29 6.08
C ALA A 88 -3.42 -7.22 7.16
N PRO A 89 -3.15 -5.93 6.87
CA PRO A 89 -3.34 -4.84 7.84
C PRO A 89 -4.79 -4.63 8.29
N THR A 90 -5.76 -4.80 7.39
CA THR A 90 -7.17 -4.46 7.64
C THR A 90 -8.15 -5.56 7.20
N ASP A 91 -9.36 -5.55 7.74
CA ASP A 91 -10.44 -6.48 7.35
C ASP A 91 -10.87 -6.30 5.89
N HIS A 92 -10.80 -5.09 5.37
CA HIS A 92 -11.08 -4.84 3.96
C HIS A 92 -10.07 -5.57 3.04
N LEU A 93 -8.78 -5.50 3.36
CA LEU A 93 -7.73 -6.20 2.61
C LEU A 93 -7.86 -7.73 2.73
N LYS A 94 -8.30 -8.26 3.88
CA LYS A 94 -8.60 -9.71 4.01
C LYS A 94 -9.59 -10.17 2.95
N LYS A 95 -10.70 -9.43 2.74
CA LYS A 95 -11.72 -9.75 1.74
C LYS A 95 -11.14 -9.67 0.33
N GLN A 96 -10.38 -8.63 0.02
CA GLN A 96 -9.73 -8.49 -1.30
C GLN A 96 -8.76 -9.65 -1.58
N TRP A 97 -7.99 -10.08 -0.59
CA TRP A 97 -7.10 -11.24 -0.71
C TRP A 97 -7.88 -12.54 -0.92
N ALA A 98 -8.98 -12.74 -0.19
CA ALA A 98 -9.82 -13.93 -0.34
C ALA A 98 -10.47 -14.00 -1.73
N ASP A 99 -10.98 -12.88 -2.26
CA ASP A 99 -11.54 -12.79 -3.60
C ASP A 99 -10.48 -13.08 -4.68
N ALA A 100 -9.29 -12.54 -4.50
CA ALA A 100 -8.17 -12.77 -5.42
C ALA A 100 -7.69 -14.24 -5.37
N ALA A 101 -7.57 -14.81 -4.19
CA ALA A 101 -7.16 -16.21 -3.99
C ALA A 101 -8.19 -17.19 -4.56
N ALA A 102 -9.48 -16.92 -4.39
CA ALA A 102 -10.55 -17.73 -4.97
C ALA A 102 -10.46 -17.79 -6.52
N LYS A 103 -10.13 -16.66 -7.18
CA LYS A 103 -9.98 -16.58 -8.64
C LYS A 103 -8.84 -17.43 -9.18
N VAL A 104 -7.82 -17.72 -8.39
CA VAL A 104 -6.72 -18.62 -8.78
C VAL A 104 -6.92 -20.07 -8.29
N GLY A 105 -8.09 -20.37 -7.73
CA GLY A 105 -8.46 -21.71 -7.27
C GLY A 105 -7.97 -22.08 -5.87
N ILE A 106 -7.63 -21.09 -5.04
CA ILE A 106 -7.21 -21.26 -3.65
C ILE A 106 -8.19 -20.50 -2.74
N PRO A 107 -9.43 -20.99 -2.52
CA PRO A 107 -10.38 -20.31 -1.66
C PRO A 107 -9.87 -20.25 -0.21
N ILE A 108 -9.81 -19.05 0.37
CA ILE A 108 -9.47 -18.82 1.78
C ILE A 108 -10.61 -18.08 2.49
N ASP A 109 -10.81 -18.37 3.78
CA ASP A 109 -11.90 -17.78 4.55
C ASP A 109 -11.51 -16.39 5.10
N PRO A 110 -12.14 -15.28 4.65
CA PRO A 110 -11.89 -13.94 5.20
C PRO A 110 -12.64 -13.67 6.50
N ASN A 111 -13.61 -14.52 6.87
CA ASN A 111 -14.47 -14.33 8.04
C ASN A 111 -14.04 -15.17 9.24
N PHE A 112 -12.96 -15.95 9.10
CA PHE A 112 -12.42 -16.75 10.20
C PHE A 112 -12.17 -15.92 11.45
N LYS A 113 -12.66 -16.41 12.58
CA LYS A 113 -12.49 -15.80 13.91
C LYS A 113 -11.66 -16.71 14.79
N ASN A 114 -10.92 -16.12 15.73
CA ASN A 114 -10.15 -16.89 16.70
C ASN A 114 -11.01 -17.80 17.62
N ALA A 115 -12.32 -17.66 17.58
CA ALA A 115 -13.26 -18.55 18.25
C ALA A 115 -13.56 -19.83 17.45
N ASP A 116 -13.30 -19.84 16.14
CA ASP A 116 -13.64 -20.96 15.26
C ASP A 116 -12.68 -22.16 15.42
N VAL A 117 -11.53 -21.95 16.05
CA VAL A 117 -10.49 -22.93 16.40
C VAL A 117 -9.89 -23.66 15.18
N THR A 118 -10.72 -24.17 14.26
CA THR A 118 -10.27 -24.94 13.08
C THR A 118 -10.72 -24.29 11.78
N ILE A 119 -9.89 -24.43 10.75
CA ILE A 119 -10.21 -23.96 9.41
C ILE A 119 -11.20 -24.92 8.77
N SER A 120 -12.29 -24.40 8.20
CA SER A 120 -13.30 -25.21 7.51
C SER A 120 -12.70 -25.93 6.29
N ARG A 121 -13.08 -27.20 6.10
CA ARG A 121 -12.61 -28.04 4.97
C ARG A 121 -12.98 -27.51 3.59
N HIS A 122 -13.91 -26.57 3.51
CA HIS A 122 -14.29 -25.92 2.25
C HIS A 122 -13.24 -24.90 1.77
N TYR A 123 -12.36 -24.47 2.66
CA TYR A 123 -11.29 -23.52 2.37
C TYR A 123 -9.92 -24.18 2.35
N LYS A 124 -9.02 -23.58 1.61
CA LYS A 124 -7.59 -23.96 1.56
C LYS A 124 -6.76 -23.16 2.56
N GLY A 125 -7.40 -22.37 3.40
CA GLY A 125 -6.77 -21.53 4.41
C GLY A 125 -7.64 -20.37 4.84
N VAL A 126 -7.00 -19.34 5.40
CA VAL A 126 -7.68 -18.18 6.00
C VAL A 126 -6.98 -16.87 5.66
N ALA A 127 -7.72 -15.75 5.69
CA ALA A 127 -7.16 -14.42 5.72
C ALA A 127 -7.38 -13.81 7.12
N LEU A 128 -6.31 -13.29 7.72
CA LEU A 128 -6.24 -12.79 9.10
C LEU A 128 -5.76 -11.35 9.11
N THR A 129 -6.01 -10.62 10.20
CA THR A 129 -5.32 -9.36 10.47
C THR A 129 -4.14 -9.59 11.41
N TYR A 130 -3.14 -8.67 11.40
CA TYR A 130 -2.02 -8.69 12.35
C TYR A 130 -2.50 -8.69 13.80
N ALA A 131 -3.49 -7.86 14.12
CA ALA A 131 -4.11 -7.83 15.45
C ALA A 131 -4.78 -9.16 15.85
N GLN A 132 -5.44 -9.82 14.89
CA GLN A 132 -6.09 -11.10 15.11
C GLN A 132 -5.08 -12.20 15.45
N VAL A 133 -3.94 -12.24 14.73
CA VAL A 133 -2.86 -13.18 15.01
C VAL A 133 -2.24 -12.92 16.38
N ALA A 134 -1.88 -11.67 16.66
CA ALA A 134 -1.25 -11.28 17.93
C ALA A 134 -2.13 -11.56 19.16
N ASN A 135 -3.45 -11.56 18.99
CA ASN A 135 -4.38 -11.84 20.09
C ASN A 135 -4.41 -13.31 20.50
N LYS A 136 -4.18 -14.27 19.58
CA LYS A 136 -4.15 -15.72 19.87
C LYS A 136 -3.08 -16.44 19.04
N PRO A 137 -1.80 -16.17 19.24
CA PRO A 137 -0.73 -16.72 18.41
C PRO A 137 -0.66 -18.25 18.46
N GLN A 138 -0.91 -18.89 19.63
CA GLN A 138 -0.86 -20.35 19.81
C GLN A 138 -1.90 -21.08 18.93
N LEU A 139 -3.06 -20.46 18.67
CA LEU A 139 -4.06 -21.03 17.78
C LEU A 139 -3.50 -21.16 16.35
N HIS A 140 -2.82 -20.11 15.89
CA HIS A 140 -2.27 -20.08 14.55
C HIS A 140 -1.00 -20.92 14.41
N ALA A 141 -0.20 -21.03 15.48
CA ALA A 141 0.95 -21.95 15.57
C ALA A 141 0.49 -23.39 15.33
N ARG A 142 -0.51 -23.86 16.05
CA ARG A 142 -1.08 -25.22 15.87
C ARG A 142 -1.50 -25.46 14.40
N ASN A 143 -2.16 -24.51 13.75
CA ASN A 143 -2.59 -24.66 12.37
C ASN A 143 -1.40 -24.79 11.40
N THR A 144 -0.25 -24.18 11.68
CA THR A 144 0.97 -24.28 10.86
C THR A 144 1.81 -25.53 11.15
N GLU A 145 1.75 -26.04 12.37
CA GLU A 145 2.37 -27.33 12.76
C GLU A 145 1.65 -28.52 12.12
N GLU A 146 0.31 -28.52 12.16
CA GLU A 146 -0.51 -29.64 11.66
C GLU A 146 -0.53 -29.74 10.13
N THR A 147 -0.29 -28.63 9.43
CA THR A 147 -0.43 -28.58 7.96
C THR A 147 0.71 -27.81 7.32
N LYS A 148 1.26 -28.35 6.21
CA LYS A 148 2.27 -27.64 5.41
C LYS A 148 1.69 -26.31 4.90
N THR A 149 2.10 -25.21 5.50
CA THR A 149 1.50 -23.89 5.32
C THR A 149 2.45 -22.92 4.63
N LEU A 150 1.91 -22.18 3.63
CA LEU A 150 2.46 -20.92 3.16
C LEU A 150 1.80 -19.78 3.93
N VAL A 151 2.60 -18.91 4.51
CA VAL A 151 2.12 -17.63 5.09
C VAL A 151 2.55 -16.48 4.21
N ILE A 152 1.61 -15.66 3.79
CA ILE A 152 1.86 -14.41 3.07
C ILE A 152 1.58 -13.25 4.02
N PHE A 153 2.57 -12.41 4.26
CA PHE A 153 2.45 -11.17 5.02
C PHE A 153 2.31 -9.99 4.05
N ASP A 154 1.13 -9.44 3.96
CA ASP A 154 0.90 -8.23 3.16
C ASP A 154 1.25 -6.98 3.96
N GLU A 155 2.07 -6.10 3.38
CA GLU A 155 2.62 -4.91 4.01
C GLU A 155 3.24 -5.24 5.39
N ILE A 156 4.25 -6.13 5.37
CA ILE A 156 4.88 -6.71 6.58
C ILE A 156 5.40 -5.68 7.59
N HIS A 157 5.65 -4.44 7.18
CA HIS A 157 6.07 -3.37 8.10
C HIS A 157 5.05 -3.09 9.21
N HIS A 158 3.74 -3.41 8.99
CA HIS A 158 2.72 -3.36 10.04
C HIS A 158 2.90 -4.39 11.16
N ALA A 159 3.66 -5.42 10.94
CA ALA A 159 3.95 -6.43 11.96
C ALA A 159 4.57 -5.86 13.24
N GLY A 160 4.96 -4.62 13.22
CA GLY A 160 5.56 -3.94 14.35
C GLY A 160 4.81 -2.71 14.85
N ASP A 161 3.60 -2.47 14.41
CA ASP A 161 2.79 -1.32 14.87
C ASP A 161 2.51 -1.40 16.39
N SER A 162 2.58 -2.59 16.97
CA SER A 162 2.64 -2.84 18.40
C SER A 162 3.82 -3.78 18.71
N LEU A 163 4.56 -3.52 19.78
CA LEU A 163 5.68 -4.36 20.23
C LEU A 163 5.27 -5.84 20.39
N SER A 164 4.03 -6.09 20.84
CA SER A 164 3.48 -7.44 21.01
C SER A 164 3.15 -8.15 19.69
N TRP A 165 2.97 -7.44 18.58
CA TRP A 165 2.59 -8.07 17.31
C TRP A 165 3.74 -8.83 16.68
N GLY A 166 4.96 -8.30 16.78
CA GLY A 166 6.15 -8.95 16.26
C GLY A 166 6.41 -10.32 16.92
N ASP A 167 6.30 -10.38 18.23
CA ASP A 167 6.48 -11.63 18.99
C ASP A 167 5.34 -12.61 18.74
N GLY A 168 4.09 -12.12 18.71
CA GLY A 168 2.92 -12.95 18.39
C GLY A 168 2.99 -13.55 17.00
N LEU A 169 3.50 -12.82 15.99
CA LEU A 169 3.72 -13.35 14.64
C LEU A 169 4.81 -14.42 14.60
N ARG A 170 5.91 -14.26 15.35
CA ARG A 170 6.96 -15.27 15.47
C ARG A 170 6.38 -16.54 16.08
N GLU A 171 5.70 -16.43 17.21
CA GLU A 171 5.06 -17.55 17.89
C GLU A 171 4.05 -18.26 16.96
N ALA A 172 3.24 -17.51 16.21
CA ALA A 172 2.20 -18.07 15.34
C ALA A 172 2.75 -18.79 14.10
N PHE A 173 3.89 -18.35 13.55
CA PHE A 173 4.31 -18.77 12.21
C PHE A 173 5.75 -19.22 12.12
N ASP A 174 6.43 -19.45 13.24
CA ASP A 174 7.82 -19.94 13.20
C ASP A 174 7.90 -21.31 12.52
N ASP A 175 6.91 -22.17 12.70
CA ASP A 175 6.86 -23.51 12.11
C ASP A 175 6.25 -23.57 10.68
N ALA A 176 5.83 -22.42 10.12
CA ALA A 176 5.32 -22.39 8.75
C ALA A 176 6.33 -22.94 7.73
N THR A 177 5.84 -23.74 6.77
CA THR A 177 6.70 -24.36 5.75
C THR A 177 7.37 -23.33 4.85
N ARG A 178 6.63 -22.26 4.49
CA ARG A 178 7.12 -21.15 3.67
C ARG A 178 6.49 -19.83 4.17
N ARG A 179 7.26 -18.75 4.12
CA ARG A 179 6.81 -17.40 4.47
C ARG A 179 7.22 -16.44 3.37
N VAL A 180 6.28 -15.61 2.93
CA VAL A 180 6.50 -14.58 1.91
C VAL A 180 6.09 -13.23 2.47
N ALA A 181 7.02 -12.33 2.60
CA ALA A 181 6.81 -10.95 3.05
C ALA A 181 6.69 -10.02 1.83
N LEU A 182 5.62 -9.25 1.78
CA LEU A 182 5.36 -8.27 0.74
C LEU A 182 5.35 -6.87 1.35
N THR A 183 5.99 -5.91 0.70
CA THR A 183 5.86 -4.50 1.07
C THR A 183 6.23 -3.58 -0.09
N GLY A 184 5.68 -2.38 -0.08
CA GLY A 184 6.11 -1.28 -0.95
C GLY A 184 7.17 -0.40 -0.29
N THR A 185 7.28 -0.48 1.04
CA THR A 185 8.11 0.37 1.90
C THR A 185 8.84 -0.51 2.91
N PRO A 186 10.06 -1.00 2.60
CA PRO A 186 10.78 -1.97 3.41
C PRO A 186 11.48 -1.34 4.63
N PHE A 187 10.89 -0.32 5.22
CA PHE A 187 11.41 0.39 6.37
C PHE A 187 10.27 0.74 7.32
N ARG A 188 10.63 1.02 8.57
CA ARG A 188 9.70 1.41 9.63
C ARG A 188 10.04 2.80 10.13
N SER A 189 9.09 3.40 10.84
CA SER A 189 9.30 4.66 11.55
C SER A 189 10.11 4.51 12.84
N ASP A 190 10.28 3.28 13.33
CA ASP A 190 11.07 2.92 14.52
C ASP A 190 12.25 1.99 14.17
N THR A 191 13.09 1.69 15.17
CA THR A 191 14.29 0.84 15.03
C THR A 191 14.02 -0.65 15.26
N SER A 192 12.78 -1.05 15.54
CA SER A 192 12.43 -2.44 15.85
C SER A 192 12.51 -3.33 14.61
N PRO A 193 13.09 -4.54 14.69
CA PRO A 193 13.19 -5.42 13.55
C PRO A 193 11.81 -5.99 13.16
N ILE A 194 11.53 -6.01 11.86
CA ILE A 194 10.36 -6.66 11.30
C ILE A 194 10.56 -8.19 11.41
N PRO A 195 9.57 -8.97 11.90
CA PRO A 195 9.66 -10.41 11.97
C PRO A 195 9.92 -11.05 10.59
N PHE A 196 10.71 -12.12 10.55
CA PHE A 196 11.03 -12.89 9.34
C PHE A 196 11.74 -12.10 8.22
N VAL A 197 12.28 -10.94 8.54
CA VAL A 197 13.05 -10.10 7.60
C VAL A 197 14.52 -10.15 7.98
N THR A 198 15.38 -10.39 7.00
CA THR A 198 16.82 -10.33 7.16
C THR A 198 17.29 -8.88 7.11
N TYR A 199 18.34 -8.56 7.88
CA TYR A 199 18.93 -7.22 7.93
C TYR A 199 20.43 -7.28 7.61
N GLU A 200 20.90 -6.27 6.91
CA GLU A 200 22.32 -6.00 6.70
C GLU A 200 22.68 -4.63 7.28
N VAL A 201 23.91 -4.49 7.71
CA VAL A 201 24.47 -3.20 8.15
C VAL A 201 25.18 -2.59 6.95
N ASP A 202 24.78 -1.37 6.56
CA ASP A 202 25.42 -0.65 5.48
C ASP A 202 26.77 -0.03 5.90
N ASN A 203 27.47 0.61 4.95
CA ASN A 203 28.77 1.21 5.18
C ASN A 203 28.76 2.34 6.22
N ASP A 204 27.60 2.91 6.50
CA ASP A 204 27.38 3.97 7.47
C ASP A 204 27.00 3.41 8.85
N GLY A 205 26.99 2.08 9.02
CA GLY A 205 26.60 1.41 10.26
C GLY A 205 25.07 1.33 10.46
N ILE A 206 24.27 1.70 9.46
CA ILE A 206 22.82 1.70 9.54
C ILE A 206 22.30 0.32 9.17
N ARG A 207 21.43 -0.22 10.03
CA ARG A 207 20.76 -1.50 9.81
C ARG A 207 19.60 -1.34 8.81
N ARG A 208 19.71 -1.99 7.66
CA ARG A 208 18.67 -1.97 6.60
C ARG A 208 18.10 -3.36 6.37
N SER A 209 16.80 -3.43 6.07
CA SER A 209 16.16 -4.68 5.66
C SER A 209 16.71 -5.13 4.30
N LYS A 210 17.04 -6.42 4.20
CA LYS A 210 17.50 -7.05 2.96
C LYS A 210 16.32 -7.71 2.25
N ALA A 211 15.94 -7.18 1.10
CA ALA A 211 14.96 -7.81 0.23
C ALA A 211 15.62 -8.93 -0.60
N ASP A 212 14.91 -10.05 -0.74
CA ASP A 212 15.32 -11.09 -1.69
C ASP A 212 15.11 -10.65 -3.13
N TYR A 213 14.03 -9.89 -3.37
CA TYR A 213 13.76 -9.26 -4.65
C TYR A 213 13.22 -7.84 -4.46
N SER A 214 13.70 -6.90 -5.28
CA SER A 214 13.30 -5.50 -5.19
C SER A 214 12.90 -4.95 -6.56
N TYR A 215 11.69 -4.43 -6.66
CA TYR A 215 11.15 -3.73 -7.82
C TYR A 215 10.62 -2.36 -7.40
N GLY A 216 11.54 -1.39 -7.32
CA GLY A 216 11.26 -0.03 -6.87
C GLY A 216 10.53 0.83 -7.89
N TYR A 217 10.28 2.09 -7.52
CA TYR A 217 9.57 3.06 -8.36
C TYR A 217 10.27 3.34 -9.69
N GLY A 218 11.61 3.46 -9.69
CA GLY A 218 12.39 3.76 -10.90
C GLY A 218 12.22 2.71 -12.01
N PRO A 219 12.51 1.42 -11.77
CA PRO A 219 12.20 0.34 -12.71
C PRO A 219 10.73 0.30 -13.11
N ALA A 220 9.81 0.44 -12.17
CA ALA A 220 8.38 0.41 -12.46
C ALA A 220 7.91 1.57 -13.35
N LEU A 221 8.55 2.74 -13.22
CA LEU A 221 8.32 3.89 -14.10
C LEU A 221 8.85 3.62 -15.51
N LYS A 222 10.06 3.06 -15.63
CA LYS A 222 10.66 2.67 -16.91
C LYS A 222 9.80 1.63 -17.64
N ASP A 223 9.24 0.68 -16.92
CA ASP A 223 8.35 -0.36 -17.45
C ASP A 223 6.91 0.12 -17.66
N HIS A 224 6.61 1.38 -17.39
CA HIS A 224 5.27 1.98 -17.45
C HIS A 224 4.21 1.28 -16.58
N VAL A 225 4.65 0.60 -15.54
CA VAL A 225 3.76 -0.03 -14.53
C VAL A 225 3.16 1.01 -13.62
N VAL A 226 3.90 2.08 -13.37
CA VAL A 226 3.46 3.25 -12.62
C VAL A 226 3.60 4.52 -13.46
N ARG A 227 2.89 5.58 -13.07
CA ARG A 227 2.99 6.89 -13.72
C ARG A 227 3.89 7.84 -12.93
N PRO A 228 4.48 8.85 -13.58
CA PRO A 228 5.22 9.88 -12.88
C PRO A 228 4.31 10.72 -11.98
N VAL A 229 4.83 11.05 -10.79
CA VAL A 229 4.21 11.99 -9.85
C VAL A 229 5.00 13.28 -9.90
N ILE A 230 4.31 14.37 -10.23
CA ILE A 230 4.86 15.72 -10.26
C ILE A 230 4.56 16.38 -8.92
N PHE A 231 5.60 16.77 -8.21
CA PHE A 231 5.47 17.50 -6.96
C PHE A 231 5.34 19.00 -7.22
N MET A 232 4.26 19.58 -6.72
CA MET A 232 3.96 20.99 -6.79
C MET A 232 4.24 21.59 -5.41
N ALA A 233 5.48 22.06 -5.21
CA ALA A 233 5.86 22.67 -3.95
C ALA A 233 5.27 24.08 -3.84
N TYR A 234 4.44 24.29 -2.83
CA TYR A 234 3.91 25.60 -2.44
C TYR A 234 4.64 26.07 -1.21
N SER A 235 5.46 27.09 -1.36
CA SER A 235 6.11 27.78 -0.25
C SER A 235 5.48 29.17 -0.02
N GLY A 236 5.64 29.68 1.17
CA GLY A 236 5.15 31.01 1.52
C GLY A 236 5.66 31.43 2.89
N GLN A 237 5.58 32.72 3.16
CA GLN A 237 5.91 33.25 4.49
C GLN A 237 4.70 33.04 5.41
N MET A 238 4.88 32.23 6.43
CA MET A 238 3.91 32.05 7.51
C MET A 238 4.18 33.07 8.60
N ARG A 239 3.14 33.74 9.10
CA ARG A 239 3.20 34.68 10.19
C ARG A 239 2.27 34.23 11.29
N TRP A 240 2.74 34.25 12.52
CA TRP A 240 1.94 33.92 13.70
C TRP A 240 2.37 34.75 14.89
N ARG A 241 1.53 34.83 15.91
CA ARG A 241 1.85 35.48 17.18
C ARG A 241 2.06 34.41 18.25
N THR A 242 3.16 34.52 18.98
CA THR A 242 3.46 33.62 20.10
C THR A 242 2.50 33.88 21.27
N SER A 243 2.46 32.98 22.23
CA SER A 243 1.71 33.18 23.48
C SER A 243 2.21 34.39 24.30
N ALA A 244 3.46 34.82 24.10
CA ALA A 244 4.04 36.02 24.69
C ALA A 244 3.67 37.30 23.92
N GLY A 245 2.93 37.19 22.80
CA GLY A 245 2.51 38.34 21.99
C GLY A 245 3.51 38.78 20.92
N GLU A 246 4.63 38.09 20.76
CA GLU A 246 5.65 38.41 19.75
C GLU A 246 5.21 37.93 18.36
N GLU A 247 5.40 38.77 17.34
CA GLU A 247 5.16 38.37 15.94
C GLU A 247 6.36 37.61 15.39
N MET A 248 6.11 36.43 14.87
CA MET A 248 7.09 35.56 14.24
C MET A 248 6.74 35.37 12.78
N ALA A 249 7.76 35.18 11.94
CA ALA A 249 7.60 34.83 10.55
C ALA A 249 8.64 33.78 10.15
N ALA A 250 8.23 32.83 9.35
CA ALA A 250 9.11 31.80 8.76
C ALA A 250 8.63 31.41 7.37
N ASN A 251 9.56 31.11 6.47
CA ASN A 251 9.21 30.54 5.17
C ASN A 251 9.13 29.01 5.27
N LEU A 252 8.11 28.42 4.69
CA LEU A 252 8.04 26.96 4.58
C LEU A 252 9.22 26.44 3.74
N GLY A 253 9.92 25.43 4.26
CA GLY A 253 11.08 24.83 3.59
C GLY A 253 12.44 25.38 3.99
N GLU A 254 12.51 26.40 4.82
CA GLU A 254 13.77 26.87 5.40
C GLU A 254 14.15 26.08 6.67
N GLY A 255 15.45 25.91 6.91
CA GLY A 255 15.99 25.13 8.03
C GLY A 255 15.90 25.86 9.37
N PHE A 256 14.75 25.88 9.99
CA PHE A 256 14.51 26.42 11.33
C PHE A 256 14.61 25.36 12.44
N THR A 257 14.56 25.82 13.68
CA THR A 257 14.40 24.93 14.83
C THR A 257 13.10 24.11 14.70
N LYS A 258 13.05 22.93 15.31
CA LYS A 258 11.90 22.02 15.24
C LYS A 258 10.59 22.69 15.68
N ASP A 259 10.66 23.56 16.68
CA ASP A 259 9.49 24.29 17.22
C ASP A 259 8.95 25.32 16.21
N ILE A 260 9.84 26.13 15.62
CA ILE A 260 9.47 27.11 14.59
C ILE A 260 8.86 26.42 13.37
N THR A 261 9.49 25.34 12.91
CA THR A 261 8.98 24.54 11.78
C THR A 261 7.59 23.97 12.09
N SER A 262 7.38 23.42 13.29
CA SER A 262 6.08 22.89 13.71
C SER A 262 5.00 23.97 13.75
N GLN A 263 5.34 25.18 14.24
CA GLN A 263 4.38 26.27 14.29
C GLN A 263 4.07 26.85 12.91
N ALA A 264 5.06 26.95 12.02
CA ALA A 264 4.85 27.35 10.63
C ALA A 264 3.90 26.37 9.90
N TRP A 265 4.08 25.08 10.09
CA TRP A 265 3.16 24.06 9.53
C TRP A 265 1.74 24.17 10.11
N ARG A 266 1.58 24.38 11.43
CA ARG A 266 0.26 24.60 12.02
C ARG A 266 -0.43 25.82 11.42
N THR A 267 0.30 26.90 11.18
CA THR A 267 -0.22 28.14 10.58
C THR A 267 -0.61 27.90 9.10
N ALA A 268 0.23 27.18 8.33
CA ALA A 268 -0.07 26.87 6.93
C ALA A 268 -1.29 25.96 6.79
N LEU A 269 -1.44 24.98 7.66
CA LEU A 269 -2.52 23.99 7.62
C LEU A 269 -3.80 24.47 8.30
N ASP A 270 -3.83 25.68 8.89
CA ASP A 270 -5.05 26.25 9.47
C ASP A 270 -6.11 26.45 8.36
N PRO A 271 -7.27 25.79 8.45
CA PRO A 271 -8.34 25.93 7.45
C PRO A 271 -8.89 27.34 7.35
N ASN A 272 -8.73 28.18 8.37
CA ASN A 272 -9.12 29.58 8.38
C ASN A 272 -8.01 30.52 7.91
N GLY A 273 -6.81 30.00 7.64
CA GLY A 273 -5.70 30.75 7.06
C GLY A 273 -5.86 30.97 5.55
N GLU A 274 -4.88 31.60 4.94
CA GLU A 274 -4.90 31.90 3.50
C GLU A 274 -4.22 30.80 2.65
N TRP A 275 -3.29 30.05 3.24
CA TRP A 275 -2.44 29.14 2.51
C TRP A 275 -3.21 27.90 2.00
N ILE A 276 -3.86 27.16 2.90
CA ILE A 276 -4.53 25.91 2.52
C ILE A 276 -5.71 26.12 1.54
N PRO A 277 -6.56 27.14 1.69
CA PRO A 277 -7.59 27.41 0.67
C PRO A 277 -7.00 27.74 -0.70
N THR A 278 -5.87 28.45 -0.76
CA THR A 278 -5.16 28.76 -2.00
C THR A 278 -4.61 27.50 -2.66
N VAL A 279 -4.02 26.59 -1.89
CA VAL A 279 -3.52 25.30 -2.38
C VAL A 279 -4.67 24.43 -2.89
N LEU A 280 -5.78 24.36 -2.16
CA LEU A 280 -6.97 23.61 -2.60
C LEU A 280 -7.56 24.15 -3.90
N ALA A 281 -7.62 25.47 -4.06
CA ALA A 281 -8.08 26.10 -5.31
C ALA A 281 -7.14 25.81 -6.49
N ALA A 282 -5.82 25.86 -6.27
CA ALA A 282 -4.84 25.52 -7.28
C ALA A 282 -4.92 24.02 -7.67
N ALA A 283 -5.11 23.15 -6.69
CA ALA A 283 -5.29 21.72 -6.92
C ALA A 283 -6.60 21.41 -7.67
N ASP A 284 -7.71 22.13 -7.40
CA ASP A 284 -8.96 21.97 -8.15
C ASP A 284 -8.82 22.44 -9.61
N LYS A 285 -8.13 23.56 -9.82
CA LYS A 285 -7.79 23.99 -11.18
C LYS A 285 -7.00 22.90 -11.92
N ARG A 286 -6.01 22.32 -11.28
CA ARG A 286 -5.21 21.21 -11.85
C ARG A 286 -6.08 19.98 -12.13
N LEU A 287 -6.98 19.61 -11.22
CA LEU A 287 -7.94 18.53 -11.42
C LEU A 287 -8.85 18.80 -12.63
N THR A 288 -9.32 20.03 -12.77
CA THR A 288 -10.15 20.45 -13.92
C THR A 288 -9.39 20.30 -15.24
N GLU A 289 -8.09 20.65 -15.28
CA GLU A 289 -7.25 20.44 -16.45
C GLU A 289 -7.11 18.93 -16.78
N VAL A 290 -6.83 18.11 -15.77
CA VAL A 290 -6.71 16.64 -15.94
C VAL A 290 -8.01 16.03 -16.43
N ARG A 291 -9.15 16.48 -15.92
CA ARG A 291 -10.49 15.98 -16.30
C ARG A 291 -10.89 16.26 -17.74
N ARG A 292 -10.23 17.17 -18.43
CA ARG A 292 -10.42 17.36 -19.89
C ARG A 292 -10.03 16.13 -20.70
N THR A 293 -9.03 15.39 -20.23
CA THR A 293 -8.52 14.18 -20.91
C THR A 293 -8.89 12.88 -20.19
N VAL A 294 -9.14 12.97 -18.89
CA VAL A 294 -9.50 11.88 -18.00
C VAL A 294 -10.72 12.28 -17.18
N PRO A 295 -11.94 12.19 -17.75
CA PRO A 295 -13.16 12.80 -17.17
C PRO A 295 -13.50 12.33 -15.76
N ASP A 296 -13.13 11.11 -15.40
CA ASP A 296 -13.34 10.50 -14.09
C ASP A 296 -12.19 10.74 -13.10
N ALA A 297 -11.14 11.51 -13.46
CA ALA A 297 -10.03 11.77 -12.56
C ALA A 297 -10.51 12.33 -11.21
N GLY A 298 -9.96 11.81 -10.13
CA GLY A 298 -10.26 12.21 -8.77
C GLY A 298 -9.06 12.85 -8.08
N ALA A 299 -9.35 13.59 -7.01
CA ALA A 299 -8.35 14.18 -6.13
C ALA A 299 -8.52 13.70 -4.70
N LEU A 300 -7.41 13.70 -3.94
CA LEU A 300 -7.37 13.33 -2.53
C LEU A 300 -6.64 14.39 -1.71
N VAL A 301 -7.29 14.84 -0.64
CA VAL A 301 -6.63 15.60 0.43
C VAL A 301 -6.31 14.64 1.57
N ILE A 302 -5.07 14.66 2.02
CA ILE A 302 -4.61 13.93 3.21
C ILE A 302 -4.54 14.92 4.36
N ALA A 303 -5.49 14.84 5.28
CA ALA A 303 -5.59 15.72 6.43
C ALA A 303 -4.87 15.16 7.66
N THR A 304 -4.52 16.01 8.62
CA THR A 304 -3.86 15.63 9.87
C THR A 304 -4.80 14.85 10.79
N ASP A 305 -6.02 15.36 10.96
CA ASP A 305 -7.04 14.81 11.86
C ASP A 305 -8.47 15.01 11.33
N HIS A 306 -9.46 14.60 12.13
CA HIS A 306 -10.87 14.64 11.77
C HIS A 306 -11.41 16.08 11.66
N ALA A 307 -10.90 17.00 12.47
CA ALA A 307 -11.33 18.39 12.46
C ALA A 307 -10.84 19.08 11.18
N ASP A 308 -9.56 18.91 10.86
CA ASP A 308 -8.96 19.40 9.61
C ASP A 308 -9.67 18.81 8.39
N ALA A 309 -9.94 17.50 8.40
CA ALA A 309 -10.62 16.84 7.28
C ALA A 309 -12.00 17.43 6.98
N LYS A 310 -12.79 17.69 8.02
CA LYS A 310 -14.12 18.33 7.88
C LYS A 310 -14.00 19.77 7.40
N ALA A 311 -13.07 20.54 7.97
CA ALA A 311 -12.87 21.92 7.57
C ALA A 311 -12.38 22.05 6.12
N TYR A 312 -11.46 21.17 5.68
CA TYR A 312 -11.03 21.12 4.28
C TYR A 312 -12.16 20.70 3.33
N ALA A 313 -13.04 19.80 3.77
CA ALA A 313 -14.23 19.44 3.00
C ALA A 313 -15.15 20.65 2.78
N GLU A 314 -15.37 21.48 3.80
CA GLU A 314 -16.14 22.73 3.66
C GLU A 314 -15.46 23.73 2.72
N GLN A 315 -14.13 23.85 2.77
CA GLN A 315 -13.38 24.71 1.85
C GLN A 315 -13.50 24.20 0.40
N ILE A 316 -13.40 22.90 0.18
CA ILE A 316 -13.59 22.29 -1.15
C ILE A 316 -15.02 22.57 -1.66
N GLN A 317 -16.03 22.44 -0.80
CA GLN A 317 -17.41 22.75 -1.17
C GLN A 317 -17.57 24.22 -1.58
N LYS A 318 -16.93 25.16 -0.89
CA LYS A 318 -16.95 26.57 -1.28
C LYS A 318 -16.27 26.82 -2.63
N ILE A 319 -15.19 26.09 -2.92
CA ILE A 319 -14.42 26.22 -4.17
C ILE A 319 -15.17 25.59 -5.36
N THR A 320 -15.74 24.41 -5.17
CA THR A 320 -16.26 23.56 -6.25
C THR A 320 -17.77 23.56 -6.38
N GLY A 321 -18.49 23.94 -5.32
CA GLY A 321 -19.94 23.79 -5.19
C GLY A 321 -20.41 22.38 -4.80
N GLU A 322 -19.48 21.39 -4.73
CA GLU A 322 -19.79 19.99 -4.41
C GLU A 322 -19.10 19.59 -3.10
N TYR A 323 -19.84 18.89 -2.21
CA TYR A 323 -19.25 18.36 -0.99
C TYR A 323 -18.44 17.10 -1.31
N PRO A 324 -17.16 16.99 -0.86
CA PRO A 324 -16.31 15.84 -1.15
C PRO A 324 -16.72 14.60 -0.35
N ALA A 325 -16.25 13.41 -0.76
CA ALA A 325 -16.29 12.23 0.08
C ALA A 325 -15.34 12.40 1.27
N VAL A 326 -15.85 12.33 2.50
CA VAL A 326 -15.05 12.44 3.72
C VAL A 326 -14.91 11.07 4.35
N ILE A 327 -13.65 10.60 4.49
CA ILE A 327 -13.30 9.29 5.01
C ILE A 327 -12.55 9.45 6.33
N LEU A 328 -13.17 9.03 7.42
CA LEU A 328 -12.60 9.12 8.76
C LEU A 328 -12.23 7.70 9.26
N SER A 329 -11.24 7.62 10.15
CA SER A 329 -10.71 6.33 10.65
C SER A 329 -11.69 5.54 11.51
N ASP A 330 -12.64 6.21 12.15
CA ASP A 330 -13.68 5.65 13.02
C ASP A 330 -15.03 5.41 12.30
N ASP A 331 -15.10 5.75 11.01
CA ASP A 331 -16.31 5.59 10.21
C ASP A 331 -16.47 4.12 9.77
N ARG A 332 -17.54 3.49 10.24
CA ARG A 332 -17.90 2.11 9.87
C ARG A 332 -18.21 1.94 8.39
N GLU A 333 -18.61 3.03 7.72
CA GLU A 333 -18.93 3.06 6.30
C GLU A 333 -17.74 3.49 5.43
N ALA A 334 -16.56 3.72 6.01
CA ALA A 334 -15.39 4.19 5.29
C ALA A 334 -15.08 3.35 4.04
N SER A 335 -15.13 2.03 4.14
CA SER A 335 -14.88 1.13 3.00
C SER A 335 -15.92 1.30 1.89
N ALA A 336 -17.20 1.42 2.23
CA ALA A 336 -18.27 1.62 1.25
C ALA A 336 -18.13 2.97 0.52
N LYS A 337 -17.81 4.04 1.25
CA LYS A 337 -17.55 5.37 0.68
C LYS A 337 -16.32 5.38 -0.23
N ILE A 338 -15.27 4.63 0.11
CA ILE A 338 -14.08 4.47 -0.74
C ILE A 338 -14.46 3.74 -2.03
N ASP A 339 -15.25 2.67 -1.94
CA ASP A 339 -15.71 1.90 -3.10
C ASP A 339 -16.61 2.74 -4.01
N GLU A 340 -17.55 3.50 -3.44
CA GLU A 340 -18.40 4.44 -4.16
C GLU A 340 -17.57 5.51 -4.86
N PHE A 341 -16.61 6.12 -4.15
CA PHE A 341 -15.70 7.09 -4.76
C PHE A 341 -14.87 6.46 -5.87
N ARG A 342 -14.37 5.22 -5.68
CA ARG A 342 -13.54 4.52 -6.68
C ARG A 342 -14.26 4.30 -8.00
N GLU A 343 -15.55 3.96 -7.95
CA GLU A 343 -16.38 3.63 -9.11
C GLU A 343 -17.13 4.85 -9.68
N GLY A 344 -17.27 5.89 -8.87
CA GLY A 344 -18.02 7.08 -9.19
C GLY A 344 -17.26 8.16 -9.96
N MET A 345 -17.94 9.29 -10.16
CA MET A 345 -17.42 10.48 -10.86
C MET A 345 -17.10 11.63 -9.92
N GLN A 346 -17.29 11.46 -8.61
CA GLN A 346 -17.08 12.51 -7.62
C GLN A 346 -15.64 13.05 -7.69
N ARG A 347 -15.48 14.37 -7.58
CA ARG A 347 -14.21 15.06 -7.84
C ARG A 347 -13.20 14.85 -6.71
N TRP A 348 -13.66 15.03 -5.47
CA TRP A 348 -12.79 15.12 -4.31
C TRP A 348 -13.09 14.08 -3.25
N MET A 349 -12.03 13.56 -2.66
CA MET A 349 -12.03 12.80 -1.43
C MET A 349 -11.12 13.47 -0.42
N VAL A 350 -11.56 13.55 0.83
CA VAL A 350 -10.75 14.03 1.96
C VAL A 350 -10.61 12.88 2.95
N ALA A 351 -9.40 12.54 3.32
CA ALA A 351 -9.16 11.43 4.23
C ALA A 351 -8.17 11.82 5.33
N VAL A 352 -8.37 11.29 6.52
CA VAL A 352 -7.39 11.43 7.58
C VAL A 352 -6.24 10.45 7.41
N ARG A 353 -5.13 10.75 8.06
CA ARG A 353 -3.86 10.04 8.05
C ARG A 353 -3.98 8.50 8.08
N MET A 354 -4.86 7.93 8.90
CA MET A 354 -5.00 6.46 9.04
C MET A 354 -5.69 5.77 7.84
N VAL A 355 -6.49 6.48 7.07
CA VAL A 355 -7.19 5.94 5.89
C VAL A 355 -6.28 5.89 4.66
N SER A 356 -5.05 6.43 4.76
CA SER A 356 -4.06 6.33 3.69
C SER A 356 -3.66 4.87 3.39
N GLU A 357 -3.91 3.93 4.30
CA GLU A 357 -3.67 2.50 4.13
C GLU A 357 -4.93 1.77 3.66
N GLY A 358 -4.81 0.98 2.60
CA GLY A 358 -5.96 0.23 2.04
C GLY A 358 -6.80 0.98 1.01
N VAL A 359 -6.63 2.29 0.83
CA VAL A 359 -7.33 3.05 -0.21
C VAL A 359 -6.72 2.77 -1.59
N ASP A 360 -7.33 1.90 -2.36
CA ASP A 360 -6.96 1.65 -3.75
C ASP A 360 -7.94 2.32 -4.71
N VAL A 361 -7.65 3.56 -5.08
CA VAL A 361 -8.45 4.35 -6.01
C VAL A 361 -7.60 4.74 -7.22
N PRO A 362 -7.59 3.94 -8.30
CA PRO A 362 -6.73 4.16 -9.47
C PRO A 362 -6.95 5.48 -10.20
N ARG A 363 -8.13 6.10 -10.06
CA ARG A 363 -8.47 7.36 -10.71
C ARG A 363 -7.94 8.62 -10.01
N LEU A 364 -7.28 8.48 -8.84
CA LEU A 364 -6.65 9.61 -8.15
C LEU A 364 -5.50 10.17 -9.00
N ALA A 365 -5.62 11.40 -9.45
CA ALA A 365 -4.65 12.09 -10.30
C ALA A 365 -4.08 13.36 -9.68
N VAL A 366 -4.75 13.93 -8.68
CA VAL A 366 -4.30 15.09 -7.95
C VAL A 366 -4.31 14.79 -6.46
N GLY A 367 -3.26 15.20 -5.75
CA GLY A 367 -3.12 15.06 -4.30
C GLY A 367 -2.81 16.38 -3.63
N VAL A 368 -3.31 16.58 -2.42
CA VAL A 368 -2.90 17.65 -1.51
C VAL A 368 -2.42 16.99 -0.22
N TYR A 369 -1.14 17.15 0.08
CA TYR A 369 -0.53 16.64 1.29
C TYR A 369 -0.68 17.67 2.40
N ALA A 370 -1.85 17.72 3.01
CA ALA A 370 -2.25 18.70 4.02
C ALA A 370 -2.08 18.14 5.44
N THR A 371 -0.88 17.65 5.75
CA THR A 371 -0.55 17.10 7.07
C THR A 371 0.88 17.46 7.49
N SER A 372 1.09 17.68 8.77
CA SER A 372 2.41 17.90 9.35
C SER A 372 3.23 16.62 9.55
N THR A 373 2.68 15.45 9.19
CA THR A 373 3.39 14.19 9.32
C THR A 373 4.52 14.13 8.30
N SER A 374 5.76 14.09 8.76
CA SER A 374 6.97 14.14 7.92
C SER A 374 7.76 12.81 7.90
N THR A 375 7.20 11.70 8.40
CA THR A 375 7.92 10.42 8.37
C THR A 375 8.06 9.91 6.94
N PRO A 376 9.26 9.45 6.52
CA PRO A 376 9.48 8.93 5.17
C PRO A 376 8.52 7.79 4.79
N LEU A 377 8.18 6.94 5.76
CA LEU A 377 7.23 5.84 5.56
C LEU A 377 5.84 6.37 5.17
N PHE A 378 5.28 7.28 5.97
CA PHE A 378 3.96 7.82 5.70
C PHE A 378 3.91 8.60 4.37
N PHE A 379 4.95 9.39 4.09
CA PHE A 379 5.05 10.10 2.81
C PHE A 379 5.07 9.13 1.63
N ALA A 380 5.91 8.09 1.68
CA ALA A 380 5.99 7.09 0.62
C ALA A 380 4.65 6.34 0.41
N GLN A 381 3.94 6.02 1.48
CA GLN A 381 2.62 5.40 1.43
C GLN A 381 1.58 6.34 0.82
N ALA A 382 1.56 7.59 1.24
CA ALA A 382 0.67 8.63 0.71
C ALA A 382 0.88 8.84 -0.79
N ILE A 383 2.13 9.04 -1.23
CA ILE A 383 2.49 9.21 -2.64
C ILE A 383 2.19 7.94 -3.45
N GLY A 384 2.37 6.77 -2.84
CA GLY A 384 2.02 5.48 -3.43
C GLY A 384 0.56 5.36 -3.92
N ARG A 385 -0.35 6.21 -3.44
CA ARG A 385 -1.75 6.26 -3.92
C ARG A 385 -1.88 6.87 -5.31
N PHE A 386 -0.94 7.71 -5.69
CA PHE A 386 -0.95 8.46 -6.95
C PHE A 386 -0.13 7.82 -8.07
N VAL A 387 0.70 6.81 -7.78
CA VAL A 387 1.63 6.23 -8.76
C VAL A 387 0.95 5.32 -9.79
N ARG A 388 -0.28 4.89 -9.56
CA ARG A 388 -0.97 3.93 -10.46
C ARG A 388 -1.30 4.56 -11.80
N ALA A 389 -0.75 4.00 -12.88
CA ALA A 389 -1.12 4.38 -14.25
C ALA A 389 -2.34 3.60 -14.71
N ARG A 390 -3.32 4.22 -15.35
CA ARG A 390 -4.46 3.56 -16.02
C ARG A 390 -4.25 3.53 -17.53
N LYS A 391 -3.64 4.60 -18.06
CA LYS A 391 -3.31 4.76 -19.48
C LYS A 391 -1.90 5.32 -19.64
N ARG A 392 -1.34 5.16 -20.82
CA ARG A 392 -0.02 5.73 -21.15
C ARG A 392 -0.06 7.25 -21.18
N GLY A 393 0.99 7.88 -20.67
CA GLY A 393 1.12 9.34 -20.64
C GLY A 393 0.35 10.02 -19.50
N GLU A 394 -0.34 9.25 -18.64
CA GLU A 394 -0.91 9.82 -17.41
C GLU A 394 0.20 10.29 -16.47
N THR A 395 -0.02 11.42 -15.83
CA THR A 395 0.77 11.93 -14.71
C THR A 395 -0.14 12.17 -13.53
N ALA A 396 0.43 12.12 -12.33
CA ALA A 396 -0.23 12.64 -11.14
C ALA A 396 0.47 13.92 -10.66
N SER A 397 -0.26 14.79 -10.00
CA SER A 397 0.29 16.01 -9.40
C SER A 397 -0.02 16.01 -7.91
N VAL A 398 0.99 16.21 -7.07
CA VAL A 398 0.83 16.27 -5.62
C VAL A 398 1.35 17.62 -5.12
N PHE A 399 0.46 18.34 -4.46
CA PHE A 399 0.72 19.62 -3.84
C PHE A 399 1.26 19.38 -2.42
N LEU A 400 2.44 19.95 -2.14
CA LEU A 400 3.18 19.81 -0.89
C LEU A 400 3.31 21.16 -0.20
#